data_7cd9f55fb7a24e8147bbee8f2bb08d08
#
_entry.id   7cd9f55fb7a24e8147bbee8f2bb08d08
#
_cell.length_a   1.000
_cell.length_b   1.000
_cell.length_c   1.000
_cell.angle_alpha   90.00
_cell.angle_beta   90.00
_cell.angle_gamma   90.00
#
_symmetry.space_group_name_H-M   'P 1'
#
loop_
_entity.id
_entity.type
_entity.pdbx_description
1 polymer ?
#
loop_
_entity_poly.entity_id
_entity_poly.type
_entity_poly.pdbx_seq_one_letter_code
_entity_poly.pdbx_strand_id
1 'polypeptide(L)'
;MKTWLLSTGVIVLIILFYVGCSNSINNSVTFQNMADADVYVNFRGSVIDVASGQKTVINNIPKGNYNYSTTYTVPAGATGSATLGNLSGTVALKAGTKIFFLYSSTLLEGTYTISLNISSSDSVSTTSSSITLPRQNEHKSNTTLTGP
;
A
#
# COMPACT_ATOMS: atom_id res chain seq x y z
N MET A 1 -1.04 -40.84 50.29
CA MET A 1 -0.35 -39.55 50.10
C MET A 1 0.46 -39.46 48.79
N LYS A 2 0.84 -40.56 48.09
CA LYS A 2 1.60 -40.51 46.82
C LYS A 2 0.78 -40.08 45.59
N THR A 3 -0.51 -40.31 45.55
CA THR A 3 -1.35 -39.99 44.40
C THR A 3 -1.70 -38.50 44.28
N TRP A 4 -1.69 -37.75 45.36
CA TRP A 4 -2.00 -36.31 45.37
C TRP A 4 -0.85 -35.46 44.79
N LEU A 5 0.38 -35.88 44.98
CA LEU A 5 1.55 -35.19 44.45
C LEU A 5 1.66 -35.32 42.92
N LEU A 6 1.22 -36.44 42.34
CA LEU A 6 1.20 -36.64 40.89
C LEU A 6 0.12 -35.79 40.22
N SER A 7 -1.06 -35.62 40.88
CA SER A 7 -2.14 -34.80 40.33
C SER A 7 -1.78 -33.33 40.28
N THR A 8 -1.15 -32.80 41.32
CA THR A 8 -0.70 -31.38 41.38
C THR A 8 0.37 -31.08 40.34
N GLY A 9 1.29 -32.01 40.10
CA GLY A 9 2.35 -31.85 39.11
C GLY A 9 1.82 -31.76 37.67
N VAL A 10 0.80 -32.56 37.34
CA VAL A 10 0.16 -32.54 36.00
C VAL A 10 -0.60 -31.24 35.77
N ILE A 11 -1.32 -30.72 36.77
CA ILE A 11 -2.07 -29.46 36.64
C ILE A 11 -1.11 -28.27 36.44
N VAL A 12 0.00 -28.22 37.16
CA VAL A 12 1.01 -27.16 36.98
C VAL A 12 1.66 -27.24 35.59
N LEU A 13 1.92 -28.45 35.08
CA LEU A 13 2.47 -28.64 33.74
C LEU A 13 1.49 -28.16 32.65
N ILE A 14 0.20 -28.43 32.80
CA ILE A 14 -0.82 -28.00 31.87
C ILE A 14 -0.94 -26.46 31.85
N ILE A 15 -0.86 -25.80 33.01
CA ILE A 15 -0.94 -24.33 33.08
C ILE A 15 0.26 -23.68 32.38
N LEU A 16 1.46 -24.28 32.43
CA LEU A 16 2.64 -23.77 31.76
C LEU A 16 2.53 -23.80 30.22
N PHE A 17 1.73 -24.71 29.67
CA PHE A 17 1.47 -24.74 28.22
C PHE A 17 0.47 -23.65 27.75
N TYR A 18 -0.33 -23.07 28.63
CA TYR A 18 -1.26 -21.99 28.31
C TYR A 18 -0.65 -20.58 28.38
N VAL A 19 0.55 -20.43 28.91
CA VAL A 19 1.33 -19.18 28.77
C VAL A 19 1.97 -19.17 27.38
N GLY A 20 1.17 -19.45 26.36
CA GLY A 20 1.59 -19.33 24.97
C GLY A 20 1.90 -17.89 24.67
N CYS A 21 3.09 -17.66 24.12
CA CYS A 21 3.52 -16.39 23.55
C CYS A 21 2.37 -15.71 22.78
N SER A 22 1.79 -14.70 23.35
CA SER A 22 1.00 -13.75 22.59
C SER A 22 1.98 -12.97 21.72
N ASN A 23 2.32 -13.53 20.55
CA ASN A 23 3.05 -12.80 19.52
C ASN A 23 2.12 -11.64 19.12
N SER A 24 2.34 -10.47 19.68
CA SER A 24 1.65 -9.27 19.24
C SER A 24 1.93 -9.08 17.74
N ILE A 25 0.89 -9.19 16.94
CA ILE A 25 0.98 -8.97 15.50
C ILE A 25 1.02 -7.45 15.31
N ASN A 26 2.22 -6.90 15.11
CA ASN A 26 2.42 -5.46 14.95
C ASN A 26 2.32 -5.00 13.48
N ASN A 27 1.74 -5.83 12.61
CA ASN A 27 1.55 -5.45 11.22
C ASN A 27 0.43 -4.43 11.09
N SER A 28 0.64 -3.44 10.25
CA SER A 28 -0.40 -2.46 9.93
C SER A 28 -0.36 -2.06 8.46
N VAL A 29 -1.53 -1.70 7.96
CA VAL A 29 -1.69 -1.09 6.64
C VAL A 29 -2.39 0.24 6.83
N THR A 30 -1.81 1.28 6.25
CA THR A 30 -2.37 2.64 6.25
C THR A 30 -2.78 2.99 4.84
N PHE A 31 -4.00 3.45 4.66
CA PHE A 31 -4.51 4.06 3.43
C PHE A 31 -4.67 5.55 3.69
N GLN A 32 -3.95 6.39 2.95
CA GLN A 32 -4.09 7.84 3.01
C GLN A 32 -4.51 8.36 1.64
N ASN A 33 -5.62 9.07 1.62
CA ASN A 33 -6.15 9.67 0.42
C ASN A 33 -5.87 11.18 0.42
N MET A 34 -4.96 11.61 -0.44
CA MET A 34 -4.65 13.02 -0.72
C MET A 34 -5.20 13.45 -2.09
N ALA A 35 -5.99 12.57 -2.73
CA ALA A 35 -6.66 12.89 -3.98
C ALA A 35 -7.93 13.72 -3.74
N ASP A 36 -8.38 14.44 -4.76
CA ASP A 36 -9.60 15.28 -4.72
C ASP A 36 -10.90 14.49 -4.77
N ALA A 37 -10.82 13.15 -4.84
CA ALA A 37 -11.98 12.28 -4.92
C ALA A 37 -11.87 11.13 -3.90
N ASP A 38 -13.00 10.52 -3.55
CA ASP A 38 -13.04 9.40 -2.64
C ASP A 38 -12.47 8.14 -3.30
N VAL A 39 -11.73 7.35 -2.54
CA VAL A 39 -11.18 6.04 -2.93
C VAL A 39 -11.80 4.92 -2.11
N TYR A 40 -12.09 3.82 -2.79
CA TYR A 40 -12.66 2.60 -2.20
C TYR A 40 -11.67 1.47 -2.40
N VAL A 41 -11.10 0.99 -1.32
CA VAL A 41 -10.06 -0.04 -1.37
C VAL A 41 -10.66 -1.37 -0.91
N ASN A 42 -10.74 -2.35 -1.81
CA ASN A 42 -11.00 -3.73 -1.40
C ASN A 42 -9.69 -4.31 -0.85
N PHE A 43 -9.67 -4.61 0.42
CA PHE A 43 -8.54 -5.22 1.11
C PHE A 43 -9.05 -6.31 2.07
N ARG A 44 -8.52 -7.53 1.95
CA ARG A 44 -8.94 -8.69 2.73
C ARG A 44 -10.45 -9.01 2.59
N GLY A 45 -11.03 -8.75 1.44
CA GLY A 45 -12.46 -9.01 1.18
C GLY A 45 -13.41 -7.97 1.78
N SER A 46 -12.89 -6.89 2.36
CA SER A 46 -13.69 -5.76 2.86
C SER A 46 -13.39 -4.51 2.04
N VAL A 47 -14.42 -3.75 1.73
CA VAL A 47 -14.27 -2.44 1.09
C VAL A 47 -14.06 -1.39 2.18
N ILE A 48 -12.98 -0.64 2.05
CA ILE A 48 -12.58 0.45 2.94
C ILE A 48 -12.81 1.74 2.17
N ASP A 49 -13.69 2.57 2.68
CA ASP A 49 -13.92 3.92 2.17
C ASP A 49 -12.88 4.88 2.78
N VAL A 50 -12.13 5.58 1.93
CA VAL A 50 -11.15 6.58 2.33
C VAL A 50 -11.50 7.88 1.60
N ALA A 51 -12.30 8.71 2.25
CA ALA A 51 -12.71 9.99 1.69
C ALA A 51 -11.50 10.90 1.41
N SER A 52 -11.68 11.87 0.52
CA SER A 52 -10.65 12.87 0.20
C SER A 52 -10.08 13.52 1.46
N GLY A 53 -8.76 13.60 1.57
CA GLY A 53 -8.03 14.13 2.72
C GLY A 53 -7.99 13.21 3.96
N GLN A 54 -8.62 12.02 3.93
CA GLN A 54 -8.71 11.13 5.07
C GLN A 54 -7.64 10.05 5.09
N LYS A 55 -7.46 9.47 6.28
CA LYS A 55 -6.55 8.36 6.53
C LYS A 55 -7.24 7.26 7.33
N THR A 56 -7.10 6.03 6.88
CA THR A 56 -7.59 4.82 7.57
C THR A 56 -6.42 3.89 7.88
N VAL A 57 -6.37 3.36 9.10
CA VAL A 57 -5.31 2.44 9.55
C VAL A 57 -5.94 1.12 10.00
N ILE A 58 -5.43 0.02 9.47
CA ILE A 58 -5.79 -1.33 9.90
C ILE A 58 -4.59 -1.92 10.62
N ASN A 59 -4.79 -2.31 11.88
CA ASN A 59 -3.76 -2.90 12.73
C ASN A 59 -3.96 -4.39 12.90
N ASN A 60 -2.96 -5.06 13.50
CA ASN A 60 -3.01 -6.47 13.89
C ASN A 60 -3.33 -7.42 12.73
N ILE A 61 -2.77 -7.11 11.54
CA ILE A 61 -2.96 -7.94 10.36
C ILE A 61 -2.02 -9.15 10.44
N PRO A 62 -2.50 -10.40 10.31
CA PRO A 62 -1.63 -11.58 10.29
C PRO A 62 -0.58 -11.49 9.18
N LYS A 63 0.53 -12.23 9.33
CA LYS A 63 1.49 -12.44 8.24
C LYS A 63 0.80 -13.09 7.05
N GLY A 64 1.15 -12.70 5.84
CA GLY A 64 0.58 -13.28 4.63
C GLY A 64 0.67 -12.36 3.42
N ASN A 65 0.17 -12.85 2.31
CA ASN A 65 0.01 -12.10 1.08
C ASN A 65 -1.45 -11.65 0.97
N TYR A 66 -1.66 -10.37 0.70
CA TYR A 66 -2.98 -9.77 0.64
C TYR A 66 -3.18 -9.05 -0.68
N ASN A 67 -4.23 -9.45 -1.39
CA ASN A 67 -4.64 -8.74 -2.58
C ASN A 67 -5.33 -7.43 -2.18
N TYR A 68 -5.12 -6.41 -3.00
CA TYR A 68 -5.84 -5.16 -2.94
C TYR A 68 -6.34 -4.78 -4.33
N SER A 69 -7.45 -4.07 -4.37
CA SER A 69 -7.93 -3.39 -5.57
C SER A 69 -8.61 -2.08 -5.17
N THR A 70 -8.35 -1.03 -5.92
CA THR A 70 -8.86 0.31 -5.65
C THR A 70 -9.76 0.77 -6.80
N THR A 71 -10.91 1.31 -6.42
CA THR A 71 -11.77 2.10 -7.29
C THR A 71 -11.88 3.52 -6.72
N TYR A 72 -12.31 4.47 -7.51
CA TYR A 72 -12.40 5.88 -7.10
C TYR A 72 -13.56 6.60 -7.83
N THR A 73 -14.02 7.67 -7.24
CA THR A 73 -14.94 8.58 -7.91
C THR A 73 -14.18 9.55 -8.81
N VAL A 74 -14.83 10.02 -9.87
CA VAL A 74 -14.26 11.07 -10.72
C VAL A 74 -14.93 12.38 -10.31
N PRO A 75 -14.18 13.43 -9.96
CA PRO A 75 -14.77 14.68 -9.49
C PRO A 75 -15.51 15.40 -10.61
N ALA A 76 -16.49 16.22 -10.23
CA ALA A 76 -17.22 17.05 -11.16
C ALA A 76 -16.27 18.00 -11.92
N GLY A 77 -16.47 18.14 -13.23
CA GLY A 77 -15.61 18.95 -14.11
C GLY A 77 -14.52 18.16 -14.83
N ALA A 78 -14.28 16.90 -14.46
CA ALA A 78 -13.44 16.02 -15.26
C ALA A 78 -14.22 15.47 -16.46
N THR A 79 -13.62 15.52 -17.64
CA THR A 79 -14.16 14.98 -18.89
C THR A 79 -13.54 13.62 -19.25
N GLY A 80 -12.47 13.24 -18.57
CA GLY A 80 -11.77 11.96 -18.70
C GLY A 80 -11.10 11.55 -17.40
N SER A 81 -10.70 10.29 -17.32
CA SER A 81 -9.94 9.77 -16.18
C SER A 81 -8.78 8.88 -16.62
N ALA A 82 -7.67 8.94 -15.88
CA ALA A 82 -6.49 8.14 -16.07
C ALA A 82 -5.97 7.62 -14.72
N THR A 83 -5.10 6.61 -14.77
CA THR A 83 -4.45 6.05 -13.58
C THR A 83 -2.94 6.03 -13.75
N LEU A 84 -2.22 6.34 -12.68
CA LEU A 84 -0.78 6.23 -12.61
C LEU A 84 -0.40 5.26 -11.47
N GLY A 85 0.37 4.23 -11.79
CA GLY A 85 0.66 3.13 -10.89
C GLY A 85 -0.41 2.03 -10.95
N ASN A 86 -0.20 0.98 -10.16
CA ASN A 86 -1.09 -0.18 -10.14
C ASN A 86 -2.15 -0.03 -9.04
N LEU A 87 -3.39 0.24 -9.41
CA LEU A 87 -4.51 0.32 -8.46
C LEU A 87 -4.95 -1.05 -7.92
N SER A 88 -4.37 -2.14 -8.42
CA SER A 88 -4.59 -3.49 -7.88
C SER A 88 -3.27 -4.27 -7.84
N GLY A 89 -3.19 -5.22 -6.92
CA GLY A 89 -1.99 -6.03 -6.76
C GLY A 89 -1.99 -6.85 -5.49
N THR A 90 -0.80 -7.26 -5.07
CA THR A 90 -0.61 -8.06 -3.85
C THR A 90 0.50 -7.41 -3.01
N VAL A 91 0.26 -7.34 -1.71
CA VAL A 91 1.26 -6.92 -0.72
C VAL A 91 1.56 -8.06 0.24
N ALA A 92 2.84 -8.20 0.61
CA ALA A 92 3.30 -9.20 1.56
C ALA A 92 3.56 -8.56 2.93
N LEU A 93 2.97 -9.10 3.98
CA LEU A 93 3.21 -8.70 5.35
C LEU A 93 4.00 -9.79 6.09
N LYS A 94 5.21 -9.48 6.51
CA LYS A 94 6.04 -10.28 7.42
C LYS A 94 5.74 -9.85 8.87
N ALA A 95 6.49 -10.31 9.84
CA ALA A 95 6.32 -9.86 11.22
C ALA A 95 6.81 -8.41 11.38
N GLY A 96 5.95 -7.52 11.87
CA GLY A 96 6.28 -6.10 12.09
C GLY A 96 6.18 -5.21 10.86
N THR A 97 5.70 -5.74 9.71
CA THR A 97 5.55 -4.97 8.48
C THR A 97 4.50 -3.86 8.62
N LYS A 98 4.88 -2.66 8.21
CA LYS A 98 3.98 -1.52 8.05
C LYS A 98 3.93 -1.15 6.58
N ILE A 99 2.74 -1.15 5.98
CA ILE A 99 2.53 -0.75 4.59
C ILE A 99 1.74 0.55 4.55
N PHE A 100 2.15 1.42 3.66
CA PHE A 100 1.53 2.72 3.47
C PHE A 100 1.11 2.88 2.01
N PHE A 101 -0.18 3.06 1.77
CA PHE A 101 -0.79 3.37 0.50
C PHE A 101 -1.09 4.86 0.47
N LEU A 102 -0.50 5.58 -0.47
CA LEU A 102 -0.73 7.00 -0.67
C LEU A 102 -1.40 7.22 -2.02
N TYR A 103 -2.62 7.72 -1.98
CA TYR A 103 -3.36 8.17 -3.15
C TYR A 103 -3.17 9.66 -3.32
N SER A 104 -2.94 10.11 -4.54
CA SER A 104 -2.91 11.52 -4.93
C SER A 104 -3.54 11.69 -6.30
N SER A 105 -3.91 12.91 -6.66
CA SER A 105 -4.51 13.17 -7.97
C SER A 105 -4.02 14.47 -8.58
N THR A 106 -4.23 14.58 -9.89
CA THR A 106 -4.10 15.82 -10.65
C THR A 106 -5.28 15.93 -11.62
N LEU A 107 -5.75 17.14 -11.84
CA LEU A 107 -6.72 17.46 -12.89
C LEU A 107 -6.02 18.37 -13.90
N LEU A 108 -5.78 17.88 -15.10
CA LEU A 108 -5.12 18.62 -16.16
C LEU A 108 -5.93 18.50 -17.45
N GLU A 109 -6.25 19.62 -18.07
CA GLU A 109 -7.00 19.70 -19.32
C GLU A 109 -8.29 18.83 -19.31
N GLY A 110 -9.00 18.83 -18.16
CA GLY A 110 -10.19 18.03 -17.97
C GLY A 110 -9.94 16.53 -17.70
N THR A 111 -8.71 16.07 -17.74
CA THR A 111 -8.37 14.68 -17.39
C THR A 111 -7.99 14.58 -15.90
N TYR A 112 -8.79 13.82 -15.15
CA TYR A 112 -8.49 13.48 -13.77
C TYR A 112 -7.58 12.25 -13.73
N THR A 113 -6.38 12.42 -13.20
CA THR A 113 -5.40 11.33 -13.05
C THR A 113 -5.23 11.01 -11.58
N ILE A 114 -5.56 9.79 -11.18
CA ILE A 114 -5.26 9.28 -9.84
C ILE A 114 -3.94 8.51 -9.86
N SER A 115 -3.13 8.69 -8.83
CA SER A 115 -1.89 7.93 -8.64
C SER A 115 -1.88 7.19 -7.31
N LEU A 116 -1.29 5.99 -7.31
CA LEU A 116 -1.06 5.19 -6.12
C LEU A 116 0.44 4.94 -5.95
N ASN A 117 0.95 5.32 -4.78
CA ASN A 117 2.27 4.96 -4.30
C ASN A 117 2.15 4.03 -3.09
N ILE A 118 2.91 2.92 -3.09
CA ILE A 118 2.93 1.97 -1.98
C ILE A 118 4.35 1.88 -1.44
N SER A 119 4.48 2.09 -0.13
CA SER A 119 5.73 1.90 0.58
C SER A 119 5.58 0.87 1.70
N SER A 120 6.66 0.14 2.00
CA SER A 120 6.69 -0.87 3.05
C SER A 120 7.90 -0.65 3.95
N SER A 121 7.73 -0.85 5.25
CA SER A 121 8.85 -0.82 6.20
C SER A 121 9.90 -1.90 5.94
N ASP A 122 9.52 -2.96 5.23
CA ASP A 122 10.42 -4.07 4.87
C ASP A 122 11.21 -3.82 3.59
N SER A 123 10.81 -2.82 2.79
CA SER A 123 11.51 -2.49 1.56
C SER A 123 12.60 -1.46 1.79
N VAL A 124 13.74 -1.92 2.29
CA VAL A 124 15.04 -1.31 1.98
C VAL A 124 15.57 -1.91 0.67
N SER A 125 14.70 -2.13 -0.28
CA SER A 125 15.05 -2.57 -1.65
C SER A 125 14.51 -1.53 -2.61
N THR A 126 15.37 -0.57 -2.93
CA THR A 126 15.27 0.31 -4.08
C THR A 126 14.96 -0.47 -5.35
N THR A 127 13.71 -0.61 -5.69
CA THR A 127 13.33 -0.76 -7.08
C THR A 127 12.98 0.64 -7.58
N SER A 128 14.01 1.40 -7.90
CA SER A 128 13.90 2.58 -8.75
C SER A 128 13.36 2.11 -10.08
N SER A 129 12.07 2.25 -10.31
CA SER A 129 11.53 2.26 -11.65
C SER A 129 12.12 3.50 -12.32
N SER A 130 13.22 3.32 -13.06
CA SER A 130 13.76 4.36 -13.92
C SER A 130 12.67 4.76 -14.90
N ILE A 131 12.12 5.94 -14.72
CA ILE A 131 11.32 6.61 -15.75
C ILE A 131 12.29 6.93 -16.87
N THR A 132 12.30 6.13 -17.91
CA THR A 132 12.98 6.45 -19.15
C THR A 132 12.16 7.53 -19.83
N LEU A 133 12.50 8.78 -19.58
CA LEU A 133 11.98 9.89 -20.37
C LEU A 133 12.42 9.67 -21.83
N PRO A 134 11.52 9.77 -22.80
CA PRO A 134 11.92 9.75 -24.20
C PRO A 134 12.88 10.90 -24.44
N ARG A 135 14.09 10.57 -24.88
CA ARG A 135 15.10 11.54 -25.27
C ARG A 135 14.53 12.32 -26.47
N GLN A 136 14.23 13.59 -26.26
CA GLN A 136 13.94 14.48 -27.39
C GLN A 136 15.20 14.55 -28.27
N ASN A 137 15.05 14.12 -29.51
CA ASN A 137 16.09 14.28 -30.51
C ASN A 137 16.29 15.78 -30.71
N GLU A 138 17.45 16.26 -30.28
CA GLU A 138 17.92 17.60 -30.69
C GLU A 138 18.07 17.60 -32.20
N HIS A 139 17.21 18.33 -32.85
CA HIS A 139 17.31 18.64 -34.26
C HIS A 139 18.51 19.61 -34.46
N LYS A 140 19.66 19.06 -34.82
CA LYS A 140 20.85 19.81 -35.13
C LYS A 140 20.61 20.53 -36.45
N SER A 141 20.18 21.79 -36.38
CA SER A 141 20.09 22.68 -37.53
C SER A 141 21.51 23.05 -37.98
N ASN A 142 22.00 22.42 -39.03
CA ASN A 142 23.20 22.86 -39.76
C ASN A 142 22.80 24.02 -40.66
N THR A 143 23.03 25.23 -40.21
CA THR A 143 22.96 26.42 -41.06
C THR A 143 24.36 26.61 -41.68
N THR A 144 24.53 26.17 -42.92
CA THR A 144 25.71 26.51 -43.73
C THR A 144 25.52 27.92 -44.25
N LEU A 145 26.25 28.87 -43.71
CA LEU A 145 26.40 30.23 -44.25
C LEU A 145 27.44 30.18 -45.37
N THR A 146 27.01 30.23 -46.64
CA THR A 146 27.83 30.63 -47.80
C THR A 146 27.57 32.10 -48.07
N GLY A 147 28.54 32.93 -47.78
CA GLY A 147 28.57 34.34 -48.23
C GLY A 147 29.49 34.50 -49.40
N PRO A 148 29.34 35.58 -50.21
CA PRO A 148 30.08 35.82 -51.45
C PRO A 148 31.53 36.24 -51.24
#